data_54991ccdc6766156fe4e36c76da6ad9f
#
_entry.id   54991ccdc6766156fe4e36c76da6ad9f
#
_cell.length_a   1.000
_cell.length_b   1.000
_cell.length_c   1.000
_cell.angle_alpha   90.00
_cell.angle_beta   90.00
_cell.angle_gamma   90.00
#
_symmetry.space_group_name_H-M   'P 1'
#
loop_
_entity.id
_entity.type
_entity.pdbx_description
1 polymer ?
#
loop_
_entity_poly.entity_id
_entity_poly.type
_entity_poly.pdbx_seq_one_letter_code
_entity_poly.pdbx_strand_id
1 'polypeptide(L)' 'MKIHSPLGTWCVGTRLRKKSGSSWQGKVVGYYSTELTDVGYCIESEREPGSVQIYPASALEPVVEEEPTE' A
#
# COMPACT_ATOMS: atom_id res chain seq x y z
N MET A 1 -15.01 14.99 0.70
CA MET A 1 -14.03 14.88 0.96
C MET A 1 -13.75 13.68 1.33
N LYS A 2 -12.92 13.21 1.13
CA LYS A 2 -12.63 12.14 1.40
C LYS A 2 -11.95 12.02 2.54
N ILE A 3 -12.03 11.17 3.27
CA ILE A 3 -11.39 11.09 4.28
C ILE A 3 -10.59 10.14 4.19
N HIS A 4 -9.58 10.11 4.30
CA HIS A 4 -8.78 9.11 4.17
C HIS A 4 -8.00 9.02 5.35
N SER A 5 -7.00 8.41 5.36
CA SER A 5 -6.21 8.17 6.47
C SER A 5 -5.75 9.41 7.03
N PRO A 6 -5.45 9.48 8.25
CA PRO A 6 -5.10 10.67 8.89
C PRO A 6 -3.96 11.38 8.34
N LEU A 7 -3.09 10.83 7.72
CA LEU A 7 -1.98 11.53 7.18
C LEU A 7 -2.04 11.68 5.73
N GLY A 8 -3.19 11.62 5.17
CA GLY A 8 -3.32 11.84 3.77
C GLY A 8 -2.76 10.74 2.96
N THR A 9 -2.73 9.59 3.47
CA THR A 9 -2.11 8.52 2.79
C THR A 9 -3.15 7.72 2.07
N TRP A 10 -2.81 6.52 1.69
CA TRP A 10 -3.67 5.71 0.85
C TRP A 10 -4.73 5.01 1.67
N CYS A 11 -5.91 4.85 1.09
CA CYS A 11 -7.02 4.21 1.76
C CYS A 11 -6.94 2.71 1.66
N VAL A 12 -7.66 2.04 2.53
CA VAL A 12 -7.80 0.59 2.46
C VAL A 12 -8.35 0.25 1.08
N GLY A 13 -7.80 -0.73 0.45
CA GLY A 13 -8.19 -1.14 -0.89
C GLY A 13 -7.29 -0.61 -1.98
N THR A 14 -6.44 0.37 -1.68
CA THR A 14 -5.54 0.91 -2.68
C THR A 14 -4.47 -0.10 -3.02
N ARG A 15 -4.19 -0.29 -4.28
CA ARG A 15 -3.16 -1.22 -4.70
C ARG A 15 -1.82 -0.51 -4.69
N LEU A 16 -0.86 -1.11 -4.04
CA LEU A 16 0.48 -0.54 -3.92
C LEU A 16 1.52 -1.58 -4.25
N ARG A 17 2.70 -1.11 -4.62
CA ARG A 17 3.79 -2.01 -4.88
C ARG A 17 5.05 -1.43 -4.27
N LYS A 18 6.07 -2.22 -4.15
CA LYS A 18 7.32 -1.75 -3.61
C LYS A 18 8.02 -0.91 -4.66
N LYS A 19 8.67 0.17 -4.23
CA LYS A 19 9.38 1.01 -5.16
C LYS A 19 10.59 0.31 -5.73
N SER A 20 11.21 -0.55 -4.96
CA SER A 20 12.40 -1.21 -5.45
C SER A 20 12.50 -2.58 -4.81
N GLY A 21 13.39 -3.36 -5.29
CA GLY A 21 13.57 -4.70 -4.78
C GLY A 21 12.71 -5.66 -5.57
N SER A 22 11.79 -6.32 -4.92
CA SER A 22 11.01 -7.31 -5.62
C SER A 22 9.83 -6.65 -6.31
N SER A 23 9.15 -7.39 -7.13
CA SER A 23 8.00 -6.88 -7.81
C SER A 23 6.72 -7.14 -7.04
N TRP A 24 6.84 -7.36 -5.76
CA TRP A 24 5.72 -7.68 -4.91
C TRP A 24 4.72 -6.55 -4.85
N GLN A 25 3.46 -6.86 -4.88
CA GLN A 25 2.44 -5.85 -4.76
C GLN A 25 1.20 -6.43 -4.11
N GLY A 26 0.36 -5.57 -3.61
CA GLY A 26 -0.85 -5.97 -2.92
C GLY A 26 -1.74 -4.78 -2.66
N LYS A 27 -2.69 -4.94 -1.76
CA LYS A 27 -3.59 -3.84 -1.46
C LYS A 27 -3.57 -3.54 0.02
N VAL A 28 -3.88 -2.31 0.35
CA VAL A 28 -3.87 -1.88 1.73
C VAL A 28 -5.02 -2.52 2.46
N VAL A 29 -4.73 -3.18 3.56
CA VAL A 29 -5.76 -3.77 4.40
C VAL A 29 -5.71 -3.21 5.82
N GLY A 30 -4.75 -2.37 6.12
CA GLY A 30 -4.68 -1.76 7.44
C GLY A 30 -3.51 -0.84 7.55
N TYR A 31 -3.30 -0.30 8.72
CA TYR A 31 -2.22 0.64 8.96
C TYR A 31 -1.50 0.30 10.24
N TYR A 32 -0.28 0.79 10.40
CA TYR A 32 0.43 0.62 11.64
C TYR A 32 1.29 1.85 11.88
N SER A 33 1.78 2.02 13.09
CA SER A 33 2.65 3.12 13.38
C SER A 33 3.61 2.69 14.47
N THR A 34 4.82 3.17 14.43
CA THR A 34 5.83 2.85 15.43
C THR A 34 6.62 4.10 15.70
N GLU A 35 7.60 3.98 16.56
CA GLU A 35 8.43 5.12 16.85
C GLU A 35 9.17 5.62 15.65
N LEU A 36 9.55 4.72 14.77
CA LEU A 36 10.32 5.12 13.61
C LEU A 36 9.49 5.29 12.35
N THR A 37 8.26 4.82 12.36
CA THR A 37 7.42 4.90 11.18
C THR A 37 6.11 5.53 11.58
N ASP A 38 5.91 6.79 11.20
CA ASP A 38 4.70 7.47 11.54
C ASP A 38 3.51 6.79 10.94
N VAL A 39 3.57 6.45 9.69
CA VAL A 39 2.48 5.78 9.05
C VAL A 39 3.01 4.65 8.21
N GLY A 40 2.58 3.47 8.48
CA GLY A 40 2.94 2.32 7.69
C GLY A 40 1.69 1.63 7.23
N TYR A 41 1.84 0.75 6.26
CA TYR A 41 0.71 0.06 5.68
C TYR A 41 0.81 -1.42 5.84
N CYS A 42 -0.33 -2.05 6.10
CA CYS A 42 -0.42 -3.50 6.10
C CYS A 42 -0.95 -3.86 4.73
N ILE A 43 -0.16 -4.57 3.94
CA ILE A 43 -0.49 -4.86 2.56
C ILE A 43 -0.70 -6.34 2.38
N GLU A 44 -1.83 -6.71 1.82
CA GLU A 44 -2.13 -8.11 1.58
C GLU A 44 -1.72 -8.45 0.17
N SER A 45 -0.94 -9.50 0.01
CA SER A 45 -0.40 -9.89 -1.28
C SER A 45 -1.51 -10.24 -2.26
N GLU A 46 -1.34 -9.84 -3.51
CA GLU A 46 -2.29 -10.20 -4.53
C GLU A 46 -2.12 -11.63 -4.95
N ARG A 47 -0.94 -12.21 -4.71
CA ARG A 47 -0.74 -13.56 -5.11
C ARG A 47 -1.12 -14.56 -4.07
N GLU A 48 -1.02 -14.17 -2.80
CA GLU A 48 -1.31 -15.09 -1.72
C GLU A 48 -2.28 -14.47 -0.77
N PRO A 49 -3.56 -14.63 -0.96
CA PRO A 49 -4.55 -14.05 -0.08
C PRO A 49 -4.29 -14.48 1.37
N GLY A 50 -4.37 -13.56 2.27
CA GLY A 50 -4.07 -13.83 3.67
C GLY A 50 -2.64 -13.55 4.07
N SER A 51 -1.76 -13.35 3.10
CA SER A 51 -0.37 -13.08 3.41
C SER A 51 -0.19 -11.59 3.48
N VAL A 52 0.03 -11.05 4.66
CA VAL A 52 0.11 -9.62 4.87
C VAL A 52 1.50 -9.22 5.27
N GLN A 53 2.04 -8.18 4.66
CA GLN A 53 3.35 -7.66 5.03
C GLN A 53 3.20 -6.20 5.37
N ILE A 54 4.11 -5.65 6.13
CA ILE A 54 4.04 -4.26 6.51
C ILE A 54 5.21 -3.51 5.91
N TYR A 55 4.96 -2.30 5.44
CA TYR A 55 5.99 -1.47 4.87
C TYR A 55 5.69 -0.02 5.19
N PRO A 56 6.71 0.80 5.37
CA PRO A 56 6.49 2.22 5.57
C PRO A 56 6.05 2.86 4.26
N ALA A 57 5.40 3.99 4.34
CA ALA A 57 4.93 4.66 3.14
C ALA A 57 6.03 4.94 2.15
N SER A 58 7.23 5.25 2.65
CA SER A 58 8.34 5.60 1.77
C SER A 58 8.80 4.44 0.90
N ALA A 59 8.42 3.23 1.23
CA ALA A 59 8.85 2.08 0.45
C ALA A 59 7.82 1.67 -0.59
N LEU A 60 6.71 2.39 -0.69
CA LEU A 60 5.60 1.97 -1.53
C LEU A 60 5.21 3.04 -2.53
N GLU A 61 4.58 2.63 -3.59
CA GLU A 61 4.03 3.55 -4.56
C GLU A 61 2.80 2.92 -5.16
N PRO A 62 1.87 3.71 -5.67
CA PRO A 62 0.64 3.14 -6.23
C PRO A 62 0.92 2.33 -7.48
N VAL A 63 0.16 1.29 -7.67
CA VAL A 63 0.25 0.51 -8.88
C VAL A 63 -0.40 1.33 -9.98
N VAL A 64 0.33 1.54 -11.07
CA VAL A 64 -0.19 2.30 -12.17
C VAL A 64 -0.82 1.35 -13.14
N GLU A 65 -2.12 1.46 -13.36
CA GLU A 65 -2.72 0.62 -14.31
C GLU A 65 -2.90 1.31 -15.55
N GLU A 66 -2.41 0.76 -16.62
CA GLU A 66 -2.51 1.38 -17.87
C GLU A 66 -3.83 1.21 -18.38
N GLU A 67 -4.57 2.17 -18.64
CA GLU A 67 -5.81 2.02 -19.20
C GLU A 67 -5.79 1.79 -20.55
N PRO A 68 -6.51 1.02 -21.03
CA PRO A 68 -6.49 0.73 -22.42
C PRO A 68 -7.03 1.91 -22.99
N THR A 69 -6.77 2.51 -23.53
CA THR A 69 -7.15 3.57 -24.06
C THR A 69 -7.88 3.58 -24.89
N GLU A 70 -8.43 3.85 -24.88
CA GLU A 70 -9.08 3.97 -25.57
C GLU A 70 -8.99 4.34 -26.23
#